data_02b3f51a8fdaa0359e539ef9e1860cab
#
_entry.id   02b3f51a8fdaa0359e539ef9e1860cab
#
_cell.length_a   1.000
_cell.length_b   1.000
_cell.length_c   1.000
_cell.angle_alpha   90.00
_cell.angle_beta   90.00
_cell.angle_gamma   90.00
#
_symmetry.space_group_name_H-M   'P 1'
#
loop_
_entity.id
_entity.type
_entity.pdbx_description
1 polymer ?
#
loop_
_entity_poly.entity_id
_entity_poly.type
_entity_poly.pdbx_seq_one_letter_code
_entity_poly.pdbx_strand_id
1 'polypeptide(L)'
;MTRFLWIFALLLCSVTALPADEVDVYLGETAVSGQDRAERDRMLPAALENALSRYSGLRDFSGIENFEDMLNNASAMLVTFYYRKANIMQADGEPLEQSRLVARFSPGEVDALARSLALPLWPPSRNELEVWVVVDDGRAREVLPLELAYVRDVLDDVARGRGQPLTWPVPDQDGMYPVDMQLLWGGYTEDLSSATGTGVLILAARREGVEWNVRANLGFGGDHRAWRVRALSLEPALVEALHKAVDQVAEIRSIRASDLGAQRHRLTVEGLDSAESYEACLSYLQGITIVEGVTVVAARPAAFTFELALTALPRYLEQTIAADDLLQAGEKMNHYVFSGEK
;
A
#
# COMPACT_ATOMS: atom_id res chain seq x y z
N MET A 1 10.09 10.50 -64.38
CA MET A 1 9.65 11.42 -63.29
C MET A 1 8.82 10.59 -62.29
N THR A 2 9.47 9.98 -61.34
CA THR A 2 8.84 9.05 -60.37
C THR A 2 8.82 9.73 -58.98
N ARG A 3 7.64 10.07 -58.51
CA ARG A 3 7.40 10.67 -57.21
C ARG A 3 7.41 9.58 -56.16
N PHE A 4 8.40 9.56 -55.29
CA PHE A 4 8.47 8.75 -54.05
C PHE A 4 7.60 9.43 -52.96
N LEU A 5 6.51 8.77 -52.57
CA LEU A 5 5.73 9.13 -51.38
C LEU A 5 6.38 8.47 -50.16
N TRP A 6 6.89 9.28 -49.27
CA TRP A 6 7.29 8.82 -47.92
C TRP A 6 6.08 8.81 -47.01
N ILE A 7 5.64 7.61 -46.62
CA ILE A 7 4.63 7.43 -45.58
C ILE A 7 5.39 7.38 -44.27
N PHE A 8 5.22 8.45 -43.48
CA PHE A 8 5.73 8.53 -42.10
C PHE A 8 4.68 7.81 -41.22
N ALA A 9 4.96 6.56 -40.84
CA ALA A 9 4.13 5.85 -39.86
C ALA A 9 4.47 6.41 -38.46
N LEU A 10 3.57 7.25 -37.92
CA LEU A 10 3.60 7.67 -36.53
C LEU A 10 3.22 6.44 -35.68
N LEU A 11 4.19 5.82 -35.01
CA LEU A 11 3.94 4.85 -33.96
C LEU A 11 3.45 5.63 -32.73
N LEU A 12 2.15 5.68 -32.51
CA LEU A 12 1.59 6.06 -31.22
C LEU A 12 1.96 4.96 -30.21
N CYS A 13 2.98 5.20 -29.39
CA CYS A 13 3.16 4.46 -28.15
C CYS A 13 2.03 4.86 -27.22
N SER A 14 0.97 4.05 -27.18
CA SER A 14 -0.02 4.11 -26.11
C SER A 14 0.72 3.71 -24.82
N VAL A 15 1.00 4.66 -23.98
CA VAL A 15 1.42 4.41 -22.59
C VAL A 15 0.18 3.87 -21.89
N THR A 16 0.04 2.55 -21.85
CA THR A 16 -0.93 1.93 -20.96
C THR A 16 -0.43 2.19 -19.54
N ALA A 17 -1.16 3.01 -18.78
CA ALA A 17 -0.97 3.09 -17.34
C ALA A 17 -1.12 1.66 -16.80
N LEU A 18 -0.03 1.13 -16.24
CA LEU A 18 -0.08 -0.14 -15.52
C LEU A 18 -1.00 0.09 -14.33
N PRO A 19 -1.99 -0.79 -14.09
CA PRO A 19 -2.77 -0.72 -12.86
C PRO A 19 -1.80 -0.77 -11.67
N ALA A 20 -2.05 0.02 -10.63
CA ALA A 20 -1.32 -0.08 -9.37
C ALA A 20 -1.30 -1.56 -8.97
N ASP A 21 -0.11 -2.11 -8.69
CA ASP A 21 0.03 -3.52 -8.34
C ASP A 21 -0.83 -3.79 -7.09
N GLU A 22 -1.91 -4.56 -7.27
CA GLU A 22 -2.73 -4.98 -6.15
C GLU A 22 -1.92 -5.87 -5.21
N VAL A 23 -1.95 -5.54 -3.94
CA VAL A 23 -1.30 -6.33 -2.90
C VAL A 23 -2.06 -7.64 -2.70
N ASP A 24 -1.41 -8.79 -2.91
CA ASP A 24 -2.01 -10.08 -2.56
C ASP A 24 -2.10 -10.22 -1.03
N VAL A 25 -3.28 -9.91 -0.49
CA VAL A 25 -3.56 -9.97 0.95
C VAL A 25 -3.71 -11.39 1.49
N TYR A 26 -3.80 -12.38 0.60
CA TYR A 26 -3.87 -13.80 0.94
C TYR A 26 -2.50 -14.47 0.96
N LEU A 27 -1.45 -13.70 0.72
CA LEU A 27 -0.07 -14.16 0.76
C LEU A 27 0.55 -13.85 2.12
N GLY A 28 1.06 -14.87 2.79
CA GLY A 28 1.81 -14.72 4.03
C GLY A 28 3.23 -15.21 3.91
N GLU A 29 4.12 -14.62 4.69
CA GLU A 29 5.54 -14.92 4.65
C GLU A 29 6.12 -15.06 6.05
N THR A 30 6.99 -16.06 6.23
CA THR A 30 7.70 -16.29 7.50
C THR A 30 9.11 -16.84 7.27
N ALA A 31 10.01 -16.56 8.20
CA ALA A 31 11.36 -17.11 8.20
C ALA A 31 11.33 -18.63 8.48
N VAL A 32 12.20 -19.39 7.80
CA VAL A 32 12.33 -20.82 8.00
C VAL A 32 13.80 -21.21 8.12
N SER A 33 14.08 -22.23 8.93
CA SER A 33 15.43 -22.79 9.10
C SER A 33 15.74 -23.89 8.08
N GLY A 34 14.71 -24.49 7.47
CA GLY A 34 14.80 -25.54 6.47
C GLY A 34 13.65 -25.51 5.47
N GLN A 35 13.72 -26.36 4.44
CA GLN A 35 12.69 -26.44 3.40
C GLN A 35 12.00 -27.81 3.37
N ASP A 36 12.21 -28.63 4.41
CA ASP A 36 11.52 -29.89 4.53
C ASP A 36 10.04 -29.70 4.92
N ARG A 37 9.28 -30.78 4.76
CA ARG A 37 7.84 -30.78 5.00
C ARG A 37 7.49 -30.46 6.46
N ALA A 38 8.24 -30.98 7.41
CA ALA A 38 7.94 -30.83 8.83
C ALA A 38 8.14 -29.36 9.25
N GLU A 39 9.23 -28.74 8.78
CA GLU A 39 9.51 -27.33 9.01
C GLU A 39 8.43 -26.44 8.37
N ARG A 40 8.08 -26.72 7.10
CA ARG A 40 7.00 -25.98 6.44
C ARG A 40 5.70 -26.05 7.23
N ASP A 41 5.25 -27.27 7.56
CA ASP A 41 3.96 -27.48 8.23
C ASP A 41 3.94 -26.82 9.62
N ARG A 42 5.08 -26.76 10.30
CA ARG A 42 5.27 -26.07 11.57
C ARG A 42 5.17 -24.53 11.42
N MET A 43 5.61 -23.98 10.29
CA MET A 43 5.69 -22.53 10.07
C MET A 43 4.48 -21.95 9.34
N LEU A 44 3.56 -22.79 8.84
CA LEU A 44 2.34 -22.31 8.18
C LEU A 44 1.44 -21.44 9.07
N PRO A 45 1.26 -21.70 10.38
CA PRO A 45 0.52 -20.79 11.26
C PRO A 45 1.09 -19.36 11.27
N ALA A 46 2.41 -19.20 11.38
CA ALA A 46 3.07 -17.90 11.34
C ALA A 46 2.93 -17.23 9.96
N ALA A 47 2.95 -17.99 8.87
CA ALA A 47 2.67 -17.45 7.55
C ALA A 47 1.21 -16.98 7.42
N LEU A 48 0.24 -17.72 7.97
CA LEU A 48 -1.17 -17.32 7.98
C LEU A 48 -1.39 -16.05 8.82
N GLU A 49 -0.74 -15.94 9.97
CA GLU A 49 -0.75 -14.72 10.78
C GLU A 49 -0.25 -13.51 10.00
N ASN A 50 0.85 -13.67 9.24
CA ASN A 50 1.33 -12.60 8.36
C ASN A 50 0.34 -12.27 7.24
N ALA A 51 -0.34 -13.25 6.64
CA ALA A 51 -1.41 -12.98 5.68
C ALA A 51 -2.57 -12.21 6.32
N LEU A 52 -2.99 -12.57 7.53
CA LEU A 52 -4.01 -11.82 8.28
C LEU A 52 -3.55 -10.41 8.65
N SER A 53 -2.25 -10.21 8.90
CA SER A 53 -1.68 -8.87 9.09
C SER A 53 -1.77 -8.03 7.81
N ARG A 54 -1.49 -8.61 6.65
CA ARG A 54 -1.70 -7.95 5.35
C ARG A 54 -3.16 -7.65 5.08
N TYR A 55 -4.04 -8.61 5.40
CA TYR A 55 -5.49 -8.48 5.21
C TYR A 55 -6.09 -7.36 6.06
N SER A 56 -5.71 -7.30 7.33
CA SER A 56 -6.34 -6.41 8.32
C SER A 56 -5.58 -5.11 8.60
N GLY A 57 -4.28 -5.07 8.27
CA GLY A 57 -3.38 -4.00 8.68
C GLY A 57 -2.92 -4.11 10.14
N LEU A 58 -3.47 -5.03 10.92
CA LEU A 58 -3.09 -5.23 12.31
C LEU A 58 -1.72 -5.92 12.40
N ARG A 59 -0.92 -5.54 13.39
CA ARG A 59 0.36 -6.17 13.71
C ARG A 59 0.28 -7.05 14.95
N ASP A 60 -0.63 -6.75 15.86
CA ASP A 60 -0.81 -7.44 17.12
C ASP A 60 -2.23 -8.03 17.20
N PHE A 61 -2.28 -9.33 17.38
CA PHE A 61 -3.51 -10.11 17.51
C PHE A 61 -3.72 -10.64 18.94
N SER A 62 -2.86 -10.25 19.90
CA SER A 62 -2.91 -10.75 21.28
C SER A 62 -4.21 -10.46 22.02
N GLY A 63 -4.96 -9.44 21.55
CA GLY A 63 -6.28 -9.10 22.09
C GLY A 63 -7.43 -9.94 21.54
N ILE A 64 -7.18 -10.86 20.61
CA ILE A 64 -8.20 -11.70 19.96
C ILE A 64 -8.25 -13.06 20.63
N GLU A 65 -9.41 -13.40 21.19
CA GLU A 65 -9.60 -14.66 21.87
C GLU A 65 -9.45 -15.86 20.91
N ASN A 66 -8.75 -16.90 21.35
CA ASN A 66 -8.47 -18.13 20.61
C ASN A 66 -7.77 -17.95 19.24
N PHE A 67 -7.08 -16.85 19.02
CA PHE A 67 -6.42 -16.54 17.76
C PHE A 67 -5.41 -17.64 17.35
N GLU A 68 -4.53 -18.05 18.26
CA GLU A 68 -3.52 -19.08 18.00
C GLU A 68 -4.15 -20.43 17.62
N ASP A 69 -5.25 -20.83 18.26
CA ASP A 69 -5.95 -22.07 17.94
C ASP A 69 -6.53 -22.06 16.52
N MET A 70 -7.00 -20.90 16.06
CA MET A 70 -7.53 -20.74 14.71
C MET A 70 -6.44 -20.83 13.64
N LEU A 71 -5.21 -20.44 13.93
CA LEU A 71 -4.07 -20.58 13.03
C LEU A 71 -3.64 -22.05 12.81
N ASN A 72 -3.96 -22.97 13.71
CA ASN A 72 -3.61 -24.39 13.59
C ASN A 72 -4.20 -25.05 12.34
N ASN A 73 -5.23 -24.48 11.72
CA ASN A 73 -5.83 -24.96 10.48
C ASN A 73 -5.14 -24.44 9.20
N ALA A 74 -4.05 -23.71 9.31
CA ALA A 74 -3.34 -23.08 8.19
C ALA A 74 -2.97 -24.04 7.06
N SER A 75 -2.62 -25.31 7.40
CA SER A 75 -2.29 -26.33 6.40
C SER A 75 -3.47 -26.68 5.48
N ALA A 76 -4.70 -26.66 5.99
CA ALA A 76 -5.89 -26.95 5.20
C ALA A 76 -6.25 -25.77 4.27
N MET A 77 -5.90 -24.55 4.65
CA MET A 77 -6.14 -23.33 3.88
C MET A 77 -5.08 -23.08 2.80
N LEU A 78 -3.97 -23.83 2.79
CA LEU A 78 -2.84 -23.63 1.88
C LEU A 78 -3.22 -23.99 0.44
N VAL A 79 -3.04 -23.04 -0.50
CA VAL A 79 -3.24 -23.24 -1.94
C VAL A 79 -1.92 -23.55 -2.64
N THR A 80 -0.89 -22.74 -2.38
CA THR A 80 0.45 -22.90 -2.96
C THR A 80 1.50 -22.28 -2.05
N PHE A 81 2.75 -22.67 -2.24
CA PHE A 81 3.87 -22.09 -1.52
C PHE A 81 5.15 -22.15 -2.36
N TYR A 82 6.10 -21.29 -2.01
CA TYR A 82 7.48 -21.34 -2.51
C TYR A 82 8.44 -20.82 -1.45
N TYR A 83 9.73 -21.00 -1.70
CA TYR A 83 10.77 -20.43 -0.84
C TYR A 83 11.50 -19.33 -1.58
N ARG A 84 11.77 -18.23 -0.89
CA ARG A 84 12.65 -17.19 -1.36
C ARG A 84 13.79 -16.96 -0.37
N LYS A 85 14.86 -16.36 -0.84
CA LYS A 85 15.95 -15.88 0.00
C LYS A 85 15.74 -14.39 0.25
N ALA A 86 15.99 -13.97 1.46
CA ALA A 86 16.03 -12.58 1.87
C ALA A 86 17.39 -12.31 2.50
N ASN A 87 18.01 -11.21 2.13
CA ASN A 87 19.19 -10.72 2.82
C ASN A 87 18.74 -9.85 3.98
N ILE A 88 19.03 -10.28 5.19
CA ILE A 88 18.82 -9.48 6.40
C ILE A 88 20.19 -9.01 6.90
N MET A 89 20.26 -7.77 7.36
CA MET A 89 21.48 -7.26 7.98
C MET A 89 21.50 -7.67 9.45
N GLN A 90 22.59 -8.27 9.88
CA GLN A 90 22.79 -8.60 11.30
C GLN A 90 23.24 -7.35 12.08
N ALA A 91 23.16 -7.41 13.40
CA ALA A 91 23.55 -6.31 14.28
C ALA A 91 25.05 -5.93 14.16
N ASP A 92 25.88 -6.84 13.67
CA ASP A 92 27.31 -6.64 13.39
C ASP A 92 27.61 -6.04 12.00
N GLY A 93 26.55 -5.82 11.18
CA GLY A 93 26.66 -5.27 9.84
C GLY A 93 26.92 -6.30 8.75
N GLU A 94 26.97 -7.60 9.07
CA GLU A 94 27.16 -8.66 8.09
C GLU A 94 25.80 -9.09 7.48
N PRO A 95 25.71 -9.28 6.15
CA PRO A 95 24.49 -9.78 5.53
C PRO A 95 24.29 -11.26 5.85
N LEU A 96 23.10 -11.58 6.36
CA LEU A 96 22.65 -12.97 6.55
C LEU A 96 21.60 -13.33 5.50
N GLU A 97 21.88 -14.34 4.72
CA GLU A 97 20.88 -14.92 3.82
C GLU A 97 19.91 -15.79 4.62
N GLN A 98 18.66 -15.36 4.69
CA GLN A 98 17.60 -16.07 5.39
C GLN A 98 16.61 -16.66 4.38
N SER A 99 16.31 -17.95 4.53
CA SER A 99 15.20 -18.57 3.77
C SER A 99 13.87 -18.14 4.35
N ARG A 100 12.93 -17.81 3.48
CA ARG A 100 11.55 -17.50 3.83
C ARG A 100 10.58 -18.41 3.11
N LEU A 101 9.61 -18.93 3.83
CA LEU A 101 8.44 -19.59 3.29
C LEU A 101 7.44 -18.51 2.89
N VAL A 102 7.02 -18.53 1.63
CA VAL A 102 5.93 -17.70 1.12
C VAL A 102 4.76 -18.63 0.81
N ALA A 103 3.66 -18.46 1.48
CA ALA A 103 2.47 -19.30 1.39
C ALA A 103 1.27 -18.46 0.96
N ARG A 104 0.54 -18.93 -0.05
CA ARG A 104 -0.73 -18.35 -0.48
C ARG A 104 -1.87 -19.20 0.00
N PHE A 105 -2.79 -18.58 0.71
CA PHE A 105 -3.95 -19.24 1.30
C PHE A 105 -5.21 -19.03 0.46
N SER A 106 -6.21 -19.88 0.66
CA SER A 106 -7.52 -19.80 -0.01
C SER A 106 -8.24 -18.52 0.36
N PRO A 107 -8.57 -17.63 -0.61
CA PRO A 107 -9.25 -16.37 -0.33
C PRO A 107 -10.54 -16.56 0.48
N GLY A 108 -11.41 -17.50 0.06
CA GLY A 108 -12.69 -17.73 0.74
C GLY A 108 -12.54 -18.18 2.20
N GLU A 109 -11.49 -18.95 2.52
CA GLU A 109 -11.23 -19.43 3.87
C GLU A 109 -10.59 -18.33 4.74
N VAL A 110 -9.66 -17.53 4.18
CA VAL A 110 -9.09 -16.36 4.87
C VAL A 110 -10.18 -15.33 5.15
N ASP A 111 -11.06 -15.04 4.19
CA ASP A 111 -12.20 -14.13 4.39
C ASP A 111 -13.17 -14.63 5.46
N ALA A 112 -13.44 -15.94 5.50
CA ALA A 112 -14.28 -16.55 6.52
C ALA A 112 -13.64 -16.46 7.92
N LEU A 113 -12.33 -16.72 8.01
CA LEU A 113 -11.55 -16.59 9.24
C LEU A 113 -11.51 -15.15 9.71
N ALA A 114 -11.18 -14.19 8.84
CA ALA A 114 -11.14 -12.77 9.16
C ALA A 114 -12.49 -12.25 9.68
N ARG A 115 -13.59 -12.68 9.05
CA ARG A 115 -14.94 -12.35 9.54
C ARG A 115 -15.24 -12.95 10.91
N SER A 116 -14.86 -14.20 11.17
CA SER A 116 -15.06 -14.85 12.46
C SER A 116 -14.31 -14.16 13.60
N LEU A 117 -13.14 -13.59 13.26
CA LEU A 117 -12.28 -12.82 14.17
C LEU A 117 -12.67 -11.33 14.24
N ALA A 118 -13.71 -10.91 13.50
CA ALA A 118 -14.11 -9.52 13.35
C ALA A 118 -12.93 -8.58 12.95
N LEU A 119 -12.02 -9.06 12.08
CA LEU A 119 -10.90 -8.26 11.60
C LEU A 119 -11.39 -7.18 10.62
N PRO A 120 -10.78 -6.00 10.63
CA PRO A 120 -11.02 -5.01 9.57
C PRO A 120 -10.47 -5.53 8.23
N LEU A 121 -10.96 -5.01 7.13
CA LEU A 121 -10.40 -5.24 5.80
C LEU A 121 -9.57 -4.04 5.38
N TRP A 122 -8.27 -4.21 5.23
CA TRP A 122 -7.42 -3.23 4.56
C TRP A 122 -7.36 -3.55 3.07
N PRO A 123 -7.98 -2.73 2.20
CA PRO A 123 -8.12 -3.03 0.78
C PRO A 123 -6.78 -3.36 0.09
N PRO A 124 -6.77 -4.29 -0.88
CA PRO A 124 -5.55 -4.65 -1.63
C PRO A 124 -5.03 -3.53 -2.52
N SER A 125 -5.90 -2.64 -3.01
CA SER A 125 -5.50 -1.42 -3.74
C SER A 125 -4.92 -0.42 -2.75
N ARG A 126 -3.59 -0.27 -2.75
CA ARG A 126 -2.86 0.55 -1.78
C ARG A 126 -2.03 1.60 -2.47
N ASN A 127 -2.19 2.84 -2.00
CA ASN A 127 -1.33 3.91 -2.42
C ASN A 127 0.10 3.67 -1.94
N GLU A 128 1.06 4.02 -2.76
CA GLU A 128 2.48 4.00 -2.40
C GLU A 128 2.77 4.99 -1.28
N LEU A 129 3.79 4.69 -0.50
CA LEU A 129 4.32 5.57 0.54
C LEU A 129 5.75 5.95 0.16
N GLU A 130 5.99 7.21 -0.19
CA GLU A 130 7.32 7.72 -0.48
C GLU A 130 8.08 7.93 0.84
N VAL A 131 9.25 7.29 0.97
CA VAL A 131 10.02 7.26 2.22
C VAL A 131 11.28 8.09 2.10
N TRP A 132 11.39 9.10 2.94
CA TRP A 132 12.58 9.93 3.12
C TRP A 132 13.26 9.59 4.44
N VAL A 133 14.48 9.06 4.37
CA VAL A 133 15.31 8.82 5.57
C VAL A 133 16.40 9.87 5.62
N VAL A 134 16.37 10.71 6.65
CA VAL A 134 17.40 11.74 6.89
C VAL A 134 18.17 11.38 8.15
N VAL A 135 19.48 11.28 8.05
CA VAL A 135 20.36 10.91 9.16
C VAL A 135 21.24 12.09 9.55
N ASP A 136 21.24 12.41 10.84
CA ASP A 136 22.14 13.37 11.47
C ASP A 136 23.05 12.62 12.47
N ASP A 137 24.28 12.37 12.09
CA ASP A 137 25.28 11.68 12.91
C ASP A 137 26.05 12.62 13.86
N GLY A 138 25.66 13.92 13.86
CA GLY A 138 26.31 14.98 14.64
C GLY A 138 27.45 15.68 13.89
N ARG A 139 27.80 15.23 12.68
CA ARG A 139 28.80 15.86 11.79
C ARG A 139 28.13 16.45 10.55
N ALA A 140 27.32 15.64 9.90
CA ALA A 140 26.57 16.01 8.72
C ALA A 140 25.10 15.57 8.86
N ARG A 141 24.26 16.14 8.01
CA ARG A 141 22.85 15.74 7.84
C ARG A 141 22.65 15.40 6.38
N GLU A 142 22.30 14.15 6.11
CA GLU A 142 22.24 13.60 4.77
C GLU A 142 20.98 12.76 4.56
N VAL A 143 20.47 12.74 3.35
CA VAL A 143 19.41 11.81 2.94
C VAL A 143 20.08 10.47 2.67
N LEU A 144 19.75 9.48 3.46
CA LEU A 144 20.20 8.09 3.40
C LEU A 144 21.68 7.96 2.93
N PRO A 145 22.65 8.23 3.82
CA PRO A 145 24.08 8.12 3.49
C PRO A 145 24.42 6.80 2.78
N LEU A 146 25.40 6.82 1.89
CA LEU A 146 25.75 5.66 1.07
C LEU A 146 26.09 4.41 1.90
N GLU A 147 26.77 4.58 3.03
CA GLU A 147 27.09 3.51 3.98
C GLU A 147 25.86 2.88 4.64
N LEU A 148 24.73 3.59 4.62
CA LEU A 148 23.44 3.14 5.14
C LEU A 148 22.45 2.74 4.03
N ALA A 149 22.90 2.61 2.78
CA ALA A 149 22.05 2.26 1.64
C ALA A 149 21.29 0.94 1.86
N TYR A 150 21.85 -0.01 2.61
CA TYR A 150 21.21 -1.28 2.98
C TYR A 150 19.91 -1.09 3.80
N VAL A 151 19.74 0.06 4.47
CA VAL A 151 18.53 0.38 5.24
C VAL A 151 17.29 0.39 4.33
N ARG A 152 17.46 0.80 3.06
CA ARG A 152 16.37 0.71 2.07
C ARG A 152 15.85 -0.72 1.95
N ASP A 153 16.73 -1.68 1.74
CA ASP A 153 16.35 -3.09 1.57
C ASP A 153 15.65 -3.65 2.81
N VAL A 154 16.13 -3.25 4.00
CA VAL A 154 15.51 -3.64 5.28
C VAL A 154 14.09 -3.07 5.40
N LEU A 155 13.91 -1.78 5.13
CA LEU A 155 12.60 -1.15 5.20
C LEU A 155 11.64 -1.68 4.13
N ASP A 156 12.12 -1.93 2.91
CA ASP A 156 11.35 -2.56 1.84
C ASP A 156 10.88 -3.97 2.22
N ASP A 157 11.73 -4.77 2.87
CA ASP A 157 11.34 -6.12 3.31
C ASP A 157 10.28 -6.07 4.41
N VAL A 158 10.42 -5.15 5.37
CA VAL A 158 9.43 -4.91 6.42
C VAL A 158 8.08 -4.47 5.83
N ALA A 159 8.10 -3.50 4.92
CA ALA A 159 6.91 -2.98 4.27
C ALA A 159 6.22 -4.04 3.41
N ARG A 160 7.01 -4.83 2.65
CA ARG A 160 6.52 -5.98 1.89
C ARG A 160 5.83 -7.00 2.78
N GLY A 161 6.42 -7.32 3.95
CA GLY A 161 5.80 -8.19 4.95
C GLY A 161 4.42 -7.69 5.42
N ARG A 162 4.25 -6.37 5.47
CA ARG A 162 2.98 -5.70 5.84
C ARG A 162 2.07 -5.42 4.63
N GLY A 163 2.56 -5.66 3.41
CA GLY A 163 1.84 -5.36 2.19
C GLY A 163 1.68 -3.85 1.91
N GLN A 164 2.57 -3.00 2.40
CA GLN A 164 2.61 -1.57 2.08
C GLN A 164 3.64 -1.32 0.98
N PRO A 165 3.24 -0.87 -0.23
CA PRO A 165 4.19 -0.45 -1.25
C PRO A 165 4.98 0.78 -0.80
N LEU A 166 6.30 0.76 -0.99
CA LEU A 166 7.16 1.90 -0.75
C LEU A 166 7.77 2.41 -2.06
N THR A 167 7.93 3.72 -2.14
CA THR A 167 8.76 4.37 -3.15
C THR A 167 9.86 5.19 -2.48
N TRP A 168 10.94 5.41 -3.22
CA TRP A 168 12.10 6.11 -2.70
C TRP A 168 12.46 7.27 -3.62
N PRO A 169 12.85 8.42 -3.03
CA PRO A 169 13.29 9.55 -3.83
C PRO A 169 14.53 9.19 -4.66
N VAL A 170 14.57 9.72 -5.86
CA VAL A 170 15.69 9.53 -6.78
C VAL A 170 16.47 10.84 -6.85
N PRO A 171 17.78 10.85 -6.56
CA PRO A 171 18.61 12.03 -6.74
C PRO A 171 18.78 12.36 -8.23
N ASP A 172 19.07 13.60 -8.53
CA ASP A 172 19.43 14.05 -9.88
C ASP A 172 20.79 13.52 -10.33
N GLN A 173 21.24 13.95 -11.52
CA GLN A 173 22.54 13.53 -12.10
C GLN A 173 23.76 13.97 -11.27
N ASP A 174 23.61 15.02 -10.46
CA ASP A 174 24.63 15.53 -9.55
C ASP A 174 24.56 14.89 -8.15
N GLY A 175 23.63 13.94 -7.95
CA GLY A 175 23.40 13.26 -6.68
C GLY A 175 22.60 14.10 -5.68
N MET A 176 21.98 15.18 -6.14
CA MET A 176 21.19 16.08 -5.28
C MET A 176 19.72 15.69 -5.33
N TYR A 177 19.04 15.83 -4.20
CA TYR A 177 17.58 15.70 -4.14
C TYR A 177 16.93 17.07 -4.38
N PRO A 178 15.86 17.16 -5.20
CA PRO A 178 15.19 18.42 -5.53
C PRO A 178 14.34 18.97 -4.38
N VAL A 179 14.77 18.76 -3.14
CA VAL A 179 14.05 19.12 -1.91
C VAL A 179 15.00 19.78 -0.92
N ASP A 180 14.54 20.85 -0.27
CA ASP A 180 15.32 21.50 0.78
C ASP A 180 15.46 20.57 2.01
N MET A 181 16.69 20.36 2.43
CA MET A 181 17.02 19.59 3.63
C MET A 181 16.31 20.14 4.89
N GLN A 182 16.00 21.43 4.94
CA GLN A 182 15.29 22.02 6.09
C GLN A 182 13.84 21.57 6.13
N LEU A 183 13.18 21.40 4.98
CA LEU A 183 11.82 20.87 4.87
C LEU A 183 11.78 19.41 5.34
N LEU A 184 12.71 18.58 4.85
CA LEU A 184 12.83 17.20 5.28
C LEU A 184 13.12 17.10 6.78
N TRP A 185 14.12 17.86 7.25
CA TRP A 185 14.46 17.84 8.66
C TRP A 185 13.35 18.43 9.53
N GLY A 186 12.57 19.37 9.04
CA GLY A 186 11.39 19.93 9.70
C GLY A 186 10.23 18.96 9.79
N GLY A 187 10.16 17.99 8.88
CA GLY A 187 9.07 17.02 8.78
C GLY A 187 7.84 17.58 8.04
N TYR A 188 8.06 18.53 7.11
CA TYR A 188 7.00 19.17 6.33
C TYR A 188 6.58 18.27 5.16
N THR A 189 5.67 17.32 5.44
CA THR A 189 5.17 16.36 4.44
C THR A 189 4.27 17.00 3.40
N GLU A 190 3.59 18.09 3.73
CA GLU A 190 2.68 18.81 2.83
C GLU A 190 3.40 19.38 1.59
N ASP A 191 4.63 19.86 1.78
CA ASP A 191 5.43 20.44 0.70
C ASP A 191 5.97 19.37 -0.27
N LEU A 192 5.94 18.10 0.12
CA LEU A 192 6.43 16.97 -0.66
C LEU A 192 5.30 16.20 -1.35
N SER A 193 4.11 16.17 -0.76
CA SER A 193 2.99 15.34 -1.22
C SER A 193 2.20 15.95 -2.40
N SER A 194 2.56 17.14 -2.86
CA SER A 194 1.76 17.96 -3.77
C SER A 194 1.64 17.44 -5.21
N ALA A 195 2.36 16.39 -5.59
CA ALA A 195 2.45 16.02 -7.01
C ALA A 195 1.77 14.69 -7.42
N THR A 196 1.49 13.76 -6.50
CA THR A 196 1.24 12.38 -6.94
C THR A 196 0.12 11.60 -6.24
N GLY A 197 -0.62 12.15 -5.28
CA GLY A 197 -1.58 11.35 -4.48
C GLY A 197 -0.91 10.25 -3.62
N THR A 198 0.41 10.16 -3.64
CA THR A 198 1.22 9.26 -2.79
C THR A 198 1.31 9.81 -1.38
N GLY A 199 1.32 8.90 -0.39
CA GLY A 199 1.66 9.28 0.97
C GLY A 199 3.15 9.61 1.10
N VAL A 200 3.52 10.44 2.06
CA VAL A 200 4.92 10.79 2.35
C VAL A 200 5.26 10.45 3.80
N LEU A 201 6.35 9.70 3.99
CA LEU A 201 6.91 9.39 5.30
C LEU A 201 8.33 9.96 5.42
N ILE A 202 8.53 10.88 6.33
CA ILE A 202 9.86 11.41 6.66
C ILE A 202 10.34 10.80 7.98
N LEU A 203 11.48 10.11 7.94
CA LEU A 203 12.17 9.52 9.08
C LEU A 203 13.45 10.31 9.35
N ALA A 204 13.40 11.29 10.27
CA ALA A 204 14.53 12.10 10.65
C ALA A 204 15.21 11.49 11.89
N ALA A 205 16.35 10.83 11.66
CA ALA A 205 17.12 10.13 12.66
C ALA A 205 18.29 10.98 13.16
N ARG A 206 18.44 11.11 14.50
CA ARG A 206 19.57 11.76 15.15
C ARG A 206 20.17 10.86 16.22
N ARG A 207 21.48 10.84 16.28
CA ARG A 207 22.19 10.20 17.37
C ARG A 207 22.26 11.13 18.59
N GLU A 208 21.71 10.68 19.71
CA GLU A 208 21.71 11.40 20.99
C GLU A 208 22.44 10.55 22.05
N GLY A 209 23.72 10.81 22.22
CA GLY A 209 24.55 9.99 23.09
C GLY A 209 24.73 8.57 22.57
N VAL A 210 24.22 7.58 23.30
CA VAL A 210 24.27 6.16 22.90
C VAL A 210 23.03 5.68 22.15
N GLU A 211 21.99 6.50 22.11
CA GLU A 211 20.70 6.14 21.49
C GLU A 211 20.50 6.88 20.15
N TRP A 212 19.69 6.28 19.30
CA TRP A 212 19.12 6.91 18.13
C TRP A 212 17.69 7.36 18.43
N ASN A 213 17.39 8.60 18.09
CA ASN A 213 16.06 9.20 18.17
C ASN A 213 15.56 9.43 16.73
N VAL A 214 14.52 8.69 16.33
CA VAL A 214 13.87 8.85 15.05
C VAL A 214 12.56 9.60 15.24
N ARG A 215 12.47 10.78 14.63
CA ARG A 215 11.22 11.51 14.48
C ARG A 215 10.60 11.13 13.15
N ALA A 216 9.41 10.58 13.20
CA ALA A 216 8.63 10.21 12.03
C ALA A 216 7.50 11.22 11.81
N ASN A 217 7.31 11.63 10.56
CA ASN A 217 6.20 12.49 10.12
C ASN A 217 5.57 11.82 8.91
N LEU A 218 4.29 11.56 8.98
CA LEU A 218 3.47 10.93 7.95
C LEU A 218 2.44 11.93 7.44
N GLY A 219 2.45 12.20 6.13
CA GLY A 219 1.36 12.85 5.40
C GLY A 219 0.67 11.81 4.53
N PHE A 220 -0.61 11.55 4.77
CA PHE A 220 -1.35 10.53 4.03
C PHE A 220 -2.84 10.84 3.99
N GLY A 221 -3.43 10.94 2.79
CA GLY A 221 -4.86 11.17 2.62
C GLY A 221 -5.38 12.47 3.24
N GLY A 222 -4.54 13.50 3.34
CA GLY A 222 -4.86 14.77 3.99
C GLY A 222 -4.63 14.80 5.52
N ASP A 223 -4.34 13.64 6.12
CA ASP A 223 -3.97 13.52 7.53
C ASP A 223 -2.45 13.72 7.72
N HIS A 224 -2.09 14.39 8.81
CA HIS A 224 -0.70 14.57 9.23
C HIS A 224 -0.49 14.01 10.62
N ARG A 225 0.43 13.06 10.76
CA ARG A 225 0.74 12.41 12.02
C ARG A 225 2.23 12.43 12.30
N ALA A 226 2.62 12.63 13.56
CA ALA A 226 4.01 12.65 13.99
C ALA A 226 4.21 11.86 15.27
N TRP A 227 5.31 11.11 15.34
CA TRP A 227 5.72 10.38 16.54
C TRP A 227 7.25 10.27 16.65
N ARG A 228 7.72 9.68 17.73
CA ARG A 228 9.14 9.43 17.95
C ARG A 228 9.37 7.99 18.38
N VAL A 229 10.51 7.47 17.93
CA VAL A 229 11.03 6.16 18.32
C VAL A 229 12.45 6.33 18.82
N ARG A 230 12.81 5.63 19.89
CA ARG A 230 14.18 5.57 20.41
C ARG A 230 14.65 4.14 20.48
N ALA A 231 15.89 3.90 20.08
CA ALA A 231 16.54 2.61 20.21
C ALA A 231 18.06 2.79 20.31
N LEU A 232 18.75 1.75 20.77
CA LEU A 232 20.22 1.74 20.85
C LEU A 232 20.89 1.71 19.47
N SER A 233 20.18 1.22 18.44
CA SER A 233 20.65 1.12 17.06
C SER A 233 19.69 1.83 16.11
N LEU A 234 20.23 2.35 14.99
CA LEU A 234 19.47 3.11 13.99
C LEU A 234 18.40 2.24 13.32
N GLU A 235 18.79 1.06 12.84
CA GLU A 235 17.93 0.18 12.07
C GLU A 235 16.66 -0.23 12.84
N PRO A 236 16.73 -0.77 14.09
CA PRO A 236 15.52 -1.07 14.86
C PRO A 236 14.62 0.15 15.10
N ALA A 237 15.22 1.35 15.26
CA ALA A 237 14.44 2.57 15.41
C ALA A 237 13.68 2.94 14.14
N LEU A 238 14.31 2.81 12.97
CA LEU A 238 13.67 3.06 11.67
C LEU A 238 12.60 2.01 11.35
N VAL A 239 12.88 0.73 11.61
CA VAL A 239 11.92 -0.37 11.43
C VAL A 239 10.67 -0.16 12.27
N GLU A 240 10.82 0.16 13.56
CA GLU A 240 9.66 0.42 14.42
C GLU A 240 8.92 1.70 14.01
N ALA A 241 9.63 2.73 13.53
CA ALA A 241 9.01 3.94 13.02
C ALA A 241 8.18 3.64 11.75
N LEU A 242 8.68 2.79 10.84
CA LEU A 242 7.95 2.34 9.66
C LEU A 242 6.73 1.48 10.04
N HIS A 243 6.87 0.54 10.99
CA HIS A 243 5.73 -0.25 11.45
C HIS A 243 4.60 0.64 11.95
N LYS A 244 4.91 1.67 12.74
CA LYS A 244 3.91 2.64 13.20
C LYS A 244 3.30 3.45 12.05
N ALA A 245 4.08 3.80 11.02
CA ALA A 245 3.54 4.46 9.83
C ALA A 245 2.51 3.57 9.13
N VAL A 246 2.85 2.30 8.91
CA VAL A 246 1.95 1.33 8.27
C VAL A 246 0.69 1.10 9.12
N ASP A 247 0.81 1.02 10.45
CA ASP A 247 -0.35 0.93 11.35
C ASP A 247 -1.29 2.13 11.17
N GLN A 248 -0.74 3.35 11.04
CA GLN A 248 -1.51 4.58 10.82
C GLN A 248 -2.20 4.59 9.44
N VAL A 249 -1.47 4.19 8.38
CA VAL A 249 -2.04 4.09 7.03
C VAL A 249 -3.18 3.07 7.01
N ALA A 250 -2.96 1.90 7.62
CA ALA A 250 -3.99 0.88 7.73
C ALA A 250 -5.21 1.38 8.51
N GLU A 251 -5.03 2.08 9.63
CA GLU A 251 -6.13 2.66 10.42
C GLU A 251 -6.98 3.64 9.58
N ILE A 252 -6.34 4.48 8.74
CA ILE A 252 -7.04 5.45 7.88
C ILE A 252 -7.83 4.75 6.77
N ARG A 253 -7.29 3.65 6.22
CA ARG A 253 -7.82 3.01 5.00
C ARG A 253 -8.65 1.76 5.25
N SER A 254 -8.58 1.15 6.43
CA SER A 254 -9.28 -0.11 6.68
C SER A 254 -10.78 0.08 6.84
N ILE A 255 -11.51 -0.86 6.29
CA ILE A 255 -12.96 -0.99 6.43
C ILE A 255 -13.24 -1.80 7.68
N ARG A 256 -13.98 -1.24 8.65
CA ARG A 256 -14.32 -1.97 9.88
C ARG A 256 -15.16 -3.19 9.55
N ALA A 257 -14.97 -4.27 10.30
CA ALA A 257 -15.75 -5.48 10.13
C ALA A 257 -17.27 -5.25 10.23
N SER A 258 -17.70 -4.31 11.09
CA SER A 258 -19.11 -3.92 11.23
C SER A 258 -19.71 -3.23 10.00
N ASP A 259 -18.86 -2.70 9.12
CA ASP A 259 -19.26 -1.92 7.96
C ASP A 259 -19.22 -2.77 6.67
N LEU A 260 -18.70 -3.99 6.76
CA LEU A 260 -18.72 -4.97 5.69
C LEU A 260 -20.13 -5.57 5.55
N GLY A 261 -20.58 -5.72 4.32
CA GLY A 261 -21.85 -6.34 3.99
C GLY A 261 -22.38 -5.90 2.62
N ALA A 262 -23.20 -6.75 2.01
CA ALA A 262 -23.77 -6.48 0.70
C ALA A 262 -24.68 -5.23 0.74
N GLN A 263 -24.38 -4.27 -0.11
CA GLN A 263 -25.12 -3.02 -0.26
C GLN A 263 -25.42 -2.78 -1.74
N ARG A 264 -26.46 -2.01 -2.03
CA ARG A 264 -26.70 -1.46 -3.36
C ARG A 264 -26.61 0.06 -3.27
N HIS A 265 -25.84 0.64 -4.16
CA HIS A 265 -25.66 2.08 -4.24
C HIS A 265 -25.84 2.57 -5.67
N ARG A 266 -26.50 3.74 -5.84
CA ARG A 266 -26.66 4.36 -7.14
C ARG A 266 -25.92 5.67 -7.18
N LEU A 267 -25.15 5.85 -8.26
CA LEU A 267 -24.50 7.12 -8.57
C LEU A 267 -24.72 7.50 -10.03
N THR A 268 -24.68 8.79 -10.32
CA THR A 268 -24.78 9.32 -11.68
C THR A 268 -23.47 9.99 -12.02
N VAL A 269 -22.91 9.65 -13.19
CA VAL A 269 -21.70 10.29 -13.71
C VAL A 269 -22.09 11.08 -14.96
N GLU A 270 -21.74 12.35 -14.98
CA GLU A 270 -21.89 13.30 -16.09
C GLU A 270 -20.53 13.46 -16.80
N GLY A 271 -20.54 13.96 -18.06
CA GLY A 271 -19.32 14.16 -18.85
C GLY A 271 -18.86 12.90 -19.62
N LEU A 272 -19.68 11.86 -19.67
CA LEU A 272 -19.40 10.63 -20.45
C LEU A 272 -19.94 10.80 -21.89
N ASP A 273 -19.29 11.62 -22.70
CA ASP A 273 -19.73 12.02 -24.04
C ASP A 273 -19.11 11.18 -25.17
N SER A 274 -18.19 10.28 -24.85
CA SER A 274 -17.54 9.36 -25.77
C SER A 274 -17.56 7.92 -25.26
N ALA A 275 -17.29 6.95 -26.14
CA ALA A 275 -17.13 5.55 -25.76
C ALA A 275 -15.91 5.35 -24.84
N GLU A 276 -14.86 6.13 -25.07
CA GLU A 276 -13.61 6.07 -24.29
C GLU A 276 -13.84 6.57 -22.86
N SER A 277 -14.53 7.71 -22.67
CA SER A 277 -14.86 8.23 -21.34
C SER A 277 -15.78 7.28 -20.57
N TYR A 278 -16.74 6.65 -21.28
CA TYR A 278 -17.60 5.64 -20.69
C TYR A 278 -16.83 4.40 -20.23
N GLU A 279 -15.95 3.86 -21.10
CA GLU A 279 -15.14 2.68 -20.79
C GLU A 279 -14.16 2.95 -19.63
N ALA A 280 -13.52 4.11 -19.64
CA ALA A 280 -12.64 4.52 -18.54
C ALA A 280 -13.38 4.62 -17.19
N CYS A 281 -14.56 5.25 -17.19
CA CYS A 281 -15.41 5.34 -16.00
C CYS A 281 -15.87 3.96 -15.51
N LEU A 282 -16.31 3.10 -16.44
CA LEU A 282 -16.77 1.75 -16.09
C LEU A 282 -15.62 0.90 -15.51
N SER A 283 -14.46 0.92 -16.15
CA SER A 283 -13.27 0.21 -15.68
C SER A 283 -12.83 0.71 -14.31
N TYR A 284 -12.84 2.02 -14.10
CA TYR A 284 -12.55 2.62 -12.80
C TYR A 284 -13.50 2.12 -11.70
N LEU A 285 -14.82 2.20 -11.94
CA LEU A 285 -15.81 1.75 -10.96
C LEU A 285 -15.69 0.25 -10.65
N GLN A 286 -15.39 -0.57 -11.68
CA GLN A 286 -15.15 -2.01 -11.51
C GLN A 286 -13.84 -2.34 -10.78
N GLY A 287 -12.84 -1.46 -10.86
CA GLY A 287 -11.56 -1.60 -10.17
C GLY A 287 -11.61 -1.22 -8.69
N ILE A 288 -12.69 -0.59 -8.20
CA ILE A 288 -12.81 -0.25 -6.78
C ILE A 288 -13.07 -1.52 -5.96
N THR A 289 -12.20 -1.82 -5.02
CA THR A 289 -12.17 -3.08 -4.22
C THR A 289 -13.51 -3.49 -3.62
N ILE A 290 -14.33 -2.52 -3.20
CA ILE A 290 -15.63 -2.81 -2.58
C ILE A 290 -16.78 -2.95 -3.60
N VAL A 291 -16.49 -2.86 -4.88
CA VAL A 291 -17.48 -2.98 -5.96
C VAL A 291 -17.41 -4.38 -6.56
N GLU A 292 -18.43 -5.21 -6.29
CA GLU A 292 -18.56 -6.54 -6.88
C GLU A 292 -19.20 -6.52 -8.29
N GLY A 293 -19.98 -5.48 -8.58
CA GLY A 293 -20.67 -5.39 -9.86
C GLY A 293 -21.19 -3.99 -10.15
N VAL A 294 -21.17 -3.66 -11.44
CA VAL A 294 -21.64 -2.38 -11.98
C VAL A 294 -22.71 -2.66 -13.02
N THR A 295 -23.89 -2.04 -12.86
CA THR A 295 -25.00 -2.16 -13.81
C THR A 295 -25.48 -0.77 -14.21
N VAL A 296 -25.63 -0.50 -15.51
CA VAL A 296 -26.24 0.74 -15.99
C VAL A 296 -27.75 0.63 -15.84
N VAL A 297 -28.35 1.53 -15.05
CA VAL A 297 -29.80 1.56 -14.81
C VAL A 297 -30.50 2.71 -15.54
N ALA A 298 -29.78 3.75 -15.94
CA ALA A 298 -30.29 4.81 -16.81
C ALA A 298 -29.17 5.43 -17.62
N ALA A 299 -29.49 5.85 -18.86
CA ALA A 299 -28.58 6.56 -19.73
C ALA A 299 -29.28 7.80 -20.28
N ARG A 300 -28.55 8.93 -20.32
CA ARG A 300 -28.93 10.20 -20.96
C ARG A 300 -27.75 10.68 -21.80
N PRO A 301 -27.92 11.65 -22.69
CA PRO A 301 -26.78 12.23 -23.39
C PRO A 301 -25.70 12.70 -22.39
N ALA A 302 -24.49 12.20 -22.54
CA ALA A 302 -23.30 12.46 -21.69
C ALA A 302 -23.47 12.18 -20.19
N ALA A 303 -24.50 11.42 -19.76
CA ALA A 303 -24.72 11.08 -18.35
C ALA A 303 -25.26 9.66 -18.18
N PHE A 304 -24.66 8.88 -17.28
CA PHE A 304 -25.07 7.51 -16.96
C PHE A 304 -25.32 7.36 -15.48
N THR A 305 -26.40 6.64 -15.14
CA THR A 305 -26.64 6.22 -13.75
C THR A 305 -26.28 4.75 -13.61
N PHE A 306 -25.34 4.49 -12.70
CA PHE A 306 -24.86 3.15 -12.36
C PHE A 306 -25.50 2.68 -11.06
N GLU A 307 -25.91 1.43 -10.99
CA GLU A 307 -26.19 0.71 -9.74
C GLU A 307 -25.00 -0.20 -9.44
N LEU A 308 -24.39 0.02 -8.29
CA LEU A 308 -23.23 -0.71 -7.82
C LEU A 308 -23.66 -1.73 -6.75
N ALA A 309 -23.20 -2.98 -6.89
CA ALA A 309 -23.23 -3.97 -5.83
C ALA A 309 -21.95 -3.78 -4.99
N LEU A 310 -22.12 -3.37 -3.73
CA LEU A 310 -21.02 -3.08 -2.82
C LEU A 310 -20.89 -4.17 -1.75
N THR A 311 -19.66 -4.45 -1.31
CA THR A 311 -19.32 -5.32 -0.16
C THR A 311 -19.20 -4.58 1.16
N ALA A 312 -19.30 -3.24 1.14
CA ALA A 312 -19.18 -2.39 2.32
C ALA A 312 -20.12 -1.18 2.23
N LEU A 313 -20.17 -0.38 3.29
CA LEU A 313 -21.00 0.84 3.33
C LEU A 313 -20.55 1.86 2.26
N PRO A 314 -21.49 2.59 1.63
CA PRO A 314 -21.22 3.53 0.54
C PRO A 314 -20.20 4.62 0.85
N ARG A 315 -20.04 5.01 2.12
CA ARG A 315 -19.05 6.01 2.53
C ARG A 315 -17.61 5.66 2.11
N TYR A 316 -17.28 4.37 2.05
CA TYR A 316 -15.96 3.93 1.60
C TYR A 316 -15.76 4.09 0.09
N LEU A 317 -16.86 3.95 -0.69
CA LEU A 317 -16.87 4.31 -2.11
C LEU A 317 -16.63 5.81 -2.28
N GLU A 318 -17.34 6.64 -1.53
CA GLU A 318 -17.21 8.10 -1.57
C GLU A 318 -15.79 8.54 -1.20
N GLN A 319 -15.18 7.93 -0.17
CA GLN A 319 -13.80 8.20 0.22
C GLN A 319 -12.79 7.80 -0.86
N THR A 320 -13.01 6.66 -1.54
CA THR A 320 -12.15 6.22 -2.64
C THR A 320 -12.25 7.19 -3.82
N ILE A 321 -13.47 7.54 -4.23
CA ILE A 321 -13.70 8.49 -5.33
C ILE A 321 -13.10 9.88 -5.00
N ALA A 322 -13.23 10.34 -3.75
CA ALA A 322 -12.69 11.62 -3.32
C ALA A 322 -11.15 11.67 -3.25
N ALA A 323 -10.50 10.50 -3.15
CA ALA A 323 -9.05 10.38 -3.15
C ALA A 323 -8.44 10.28 -4.57
N ASP A 324 -9.29 10.01 -5.57
CA ASP A 324 -8.91 9.88 -6.97
C ASP A 324 -9.43 11.09 -7.77
N ASP A 325 -8.68 11.51 -8.79
CA ASP A 325 -9.04 12.70 -9.59
C ASP A 325 -9.97 12.39 -10.78
N LEU A 326 -10.31 11.12 -11.01
CA LEU A 326 -11.08 10.71 -12.21
C LEU A 326 -12.54 11.13 -12.15
N LEU A 327 -13.15 11.09 -10.96
CA LEU A 327 -14.53 11.48 -10.72
C LEU A 327 -14.57 12.60 -9.67
N GLN A 328 -15.04 13.77 -10.06
CA GLN A 328 -15.21 14.92 -9.16
C GLN A 328 -16.64 14.98 -8.63
N ALA A 329 -16.81 15.28 -7.35
CA ALA A 329 -18.13 15.43 -6.76
C ALA A 329 -18.92 16.58 -7.42
N GLY A 330 -20.13 16.28 -7.87
CA GLY A 330 -21.06 17.27 -8.41
C GLY A 330 -21.86 18.00 -7.32
N GLU A 331 -22.75 18.89 -7.73
CA GLU A 331 -23.58 19.68 -6.81
C GLU A 331 -24.61 18.86 -6.01
N LYS A 332 -24.98 17.68 -6.51
CA LYS A 332 -25.99 16.81 -5.90
C LYS A 332 -25.33 15.59 -5.28
N MET A 333 -25.94 15.06 -4.23
CA MET A 333 -25.50 13.81 -3.60
C MET A 333 -25.49 12.67 -4.63
N ASN A 334 -24.43 11.87 -4.63
CA ASN A 334 -24.21 10.75 -5.56
C ASN A 334 -24.16 11.16 -7.06
N HIS A 335 -23.86 12.42 -7.32
CA HIS A 335 -23.57 12.92 -8.67
C HIS A 335 -22.08 13.26 -8.78
N TYR A 336 -21.48 12.81 -9.84
CA TYR A 336 -20.07 13.01 -10.14
C TYR A 336 -19.91 13.50 -11.57
N VAL A 337 -18.82 14.20 -11.82
CA VAL A 337 -18.41 14.65 -13.16
C VAL A 337 -17.11 13.93 -13.51
N PHE A 338 -17.09 13.33 -14.68
CA PHE A 338 -15.88 12.69 -15.21
C PHE A 338 -14.88 13.78 -15.62
N SER A 339 -13.69 13.78 -15.01
CA SER A 339 -12.68 14.82 -15.28
C SER A 339 -11.78 14.55 -16.48
N GLY A 340 -11.78 13.33 -17.02
CA GLY A 340 -11.24 13.00 -18.36
C GLY A 340 -9.77 13.29 -18.65
N GLU A 341 -9.01 13.84 -17.70
CA GLU A 341 -7.60 14.16 -17.91
C GLU A 341 -6.71 13.23 -17.07
N LYS A 342 -6.13 12.27 -17.75
CA LYS A 342 -4.77 11.77 -17.46
C LYS A 342 -4.07 11.36 -18.73
#